data_42f1c4da2550de4ec07aa1590763989d
#
_entry.id   42f1c4da2550de4ec07aa1590763989d
#
_cell.length_a   1.000
_cell.length_b   1.000
_cell.length_c   1.000
_cell.angle_alpha   90.00
_cell.angle_beta   90.00
_cell.angle_gamma   90.00
#
_symmetry.space_group_name_H-M   'P 1'
#
loop_
_entity.id
_entity.type
_entity.pdbx_description
1 polymer ?
#
loop_
_entity_poly.entity_id
_entity_poly.type
_entity_poly.pdbx_seq_one_letter_code
_entity_poly.pdbx_strand_id
1 'polypeptide(L)'
;MKIGATVLPKFPKDSTDRNRTSPFAFTGNKFEFRMLGSNLNISCPNTILNTIVAEELTQFADELECVKQEDMTKALIALIQKTLKNHKRIIFSGNGYSDEWKKEAQKRGLLELKTTADALPHYTDPKNLQLFEKHNVYSASELLSLIHI
;
A
#
# COMPACT_ATOMS: atom_id res chain seq x y z
N MET A 1 -25.85 8.94 -13.49
CA MET A 1 -25.20 9.93 -14.38
C MET A 1 -24.67 9.18 -15.59
N LYS A 2 -25.09 9.50 -16.81
CA LYS A 2 -24.49 8.94 -18.03
C LYS A 2 -23.33 9.85 -18.42
N ILE A 3 -22.11 9.34 -18.29
CA ILE A 3 -20.93 10.02 -18.82
C ILE A 3 -20.90 9.72 -20.30
N GLY A 4 -20.77 10.77 -21.14
CA GLY A 4 -20.96 10.69 -22.58
C GLY A 4 -19.94 9.89 -23.40
N ALA A 5 -19.06 9.12 -22.77
CA ALA A 5 -18.11 8.25 -23.47
C ALA A 5 -18.63 6.80 -23.48
N THR A 6 -18.87 6.27 -24.67
CA THR A 6 -19.40 4.92 -24.88
C THR A 6 -18.42 3.79 -24.53
N VAL A 7 -17.14 4.12 -24.36
CA VAL A 7 -16.05 3.17 -24.07
C VAL A 7 -15.69 3.06 -22.58
N LEU A 8 -16.28 3.87 -21.71
CA LEU A 8 -16.01 3.77 -20.28
C LEU A 8 -16.94 2.73 -19.63
N PRO A 9 -16.41 1.83 -18.79
CA PRO A 9 -17.25 0.91 -18.04
C PRO A 9 -18.21 1.68 -17.13
N LYS A 10 -19.40 1.12 -16.94
CA LYS A 10 -20.37 1.68 -16.00
C LYS A 10 -19.87 1.46 -14.58
N PHE A 11 -19.53 2.51 -13.89
CA PHE A 11 -19.21 2.47 -12.46
C PHE A 11 -20.48 2.76 -11.65
N PRO A 12 -20.78 1.99 -10.60
CA PRO A 12 -21.80 2.38 -9.65
C PRO A 12 -21.43 3.72 -9.03
N LYS A 13 -22.42 4.58 -8.83
CA LYS A 13 -22.22 5.83 -8.09
C LYS A 13 -21.92 5.46 -6.65
N ASP A 14 -20.68 5.61 -6.24
CA ASP A 14 -20.32 5.48 -4.83
C ASP A 14 -20.83 6.72 -4.09
N SER A 15 -21.75 6.50 -3.14
CA SER A 15 -22.27 7.53 -2.24
C SER A 15 -21.59 7.49 -0.87
N THR A 16 -20.52 6.69 -0.73
CA THR A 16 -19.81 6.59 0.54
C THR A 16 -19.05 7.88 0.85
N ASP A 17 -18.98 8.21 2.13
CA ASP A 17 -18.24 9.35 2.63
C ASP A 17 -16.73 9.20 2.29
N ARG A 18 -16.04 10.32 2.06
CA ARG A 18 -14.60 10.41 1.85
C ARG A 18 -13.77 9.70 2.95
N ASN A 19 -14.31 9.59 4.16
CA ASN A 19 -13.68 8.89 5.28
C ASN A 19 -13.60 7.36 5.08
N ARG A 20 -14.23 6.83 4.04
CA ARG A 20 -14.24 5.40 3.69
C ARG A 20 -13.35 5.07 2.50
N THR A 21 -12.51 6.01 2.09
CA THR A 21 -11.49 5.79 1.06
C THR A 21 -10.28 5.11 1.68
N SER A 22 -9.30 4.75 0.84
CA SER A 22 -8.05 4.13 1.29
C SER A 22 -7.44 4.85 2.49
N PRO A 23 -6.95 4.14 3.52
CA PRO A 23 -6.19 4.73 4.62
C PRO A 23 -4.87 5.36 4.17
N PHE A 24 -4.39 5.00 2.99
CA PHE A 24 -3.22 5.57 2.33
C PHE A 24 -3.65 6.10 0.95
N ALA A 25 -4.30 7.25 0.94
CA ALA A 25 -4.96 7.79 -0.24
C ALA A 25 -4.00 8.64 -1.08
N PHE A 26 -4.01 8.41 -2.40
CA PHE A 26 -3.35 9.31 -3.36
C PHE A 26 -4.23 10.52 -3.64
N THR A 27 -3.70 11.72 -3.46
CA THR A 27 -4.44 12.98 -3.57
C THR A 27 -3.87 13.91 -4.65
N GLY A 28 -3.47 13.33 -5.78
CA GLY A 28 -2.98 14.05 -6.95
C GLY A 28 -1.45 14.06 -7.05
N ASN A 29 -0.75 14.66 -6.11
CA ASN A 29 0.71 14.75 -6.08
C ASN A 29 1.33 14.29 -4.77
N LYS A 30 0.53 13.76 -3.85
CA LYS A 30 0.96 13.29 -2.53
C LYS A 30 0.07 12.14 -2.06
N PHE A 31 0.54 11.43 -1.05
CA PHE A 31 -0.26 10.47 -0.30
C PHE A 31 -0.68 11.07 1.04
N GLU A 32 -1.89 10.74 1.46
CA GLU A 32 -2.40 11.07 2.78
C GLU A 32 -2.55 9.80 3.61
N PHE A 33 -1.93 9.76 4.78
CA PHE A 33 -2.18 8.72 5.78
C PHE A 33 -3.37 9.13 6.65
N ARG A 34 -4.44 8.34 6.60
CA ARG A 34 -5.74 8.70 7.18
C ARG A 34 -6.14 7.88 8.40
N MET A 35 -5.25 7.06 8.92
CA MET A 35 -5.49 6.24 10.12
C MET A 35 -4.68 6.76 11.30
N LEU A 36 -4.94 7.99 11.70
CA LEU A 36 -4.21 8.64 12.78
C LEU A 36 -4.87 8.34 14.14
N GLY A 37 -4.07 7.84 15.07
CA GLY A 37 -4.40 7.89 16.49
C GLY A 37 -3.99 9.24 17.06
N SER A 38 -4.93 10.00 17.63
CA SER A 38 -4.66 11.36 18.14
C SER A 38 -3.59 11.42 19.24
N ASN A 39 -3.35 10.31 19.93
CA ASN A 39 -2.37 10.20 21.02
C ASN A 39 -1.10 9.43 20.64
N LEU A 40 -0.93 9.07 19.38
CA LEU A 40 0.18 8.25 18.92
C LEU A 40 1.18 9.07 18.11
N ASN A 41 2.45 8.67 18.20
CA ASN A 41 3.50 9.24 17.37
C ASN A 41 3.38 8.72 15.92
N ILE A 42 3.49 9.61 14.95
CA ILE A 42 3.37 9.30 13.53
C ILE A 42 4.68 8.75 12.92
N SER A 43 5.79 8.73 13.65
CA SER A 43 7.09 8.33 13.10
C SER A 43 7.11 6.90 12.58
N CYS A 44 6.57 5.96 13.34
CA CYS A 44 6.55 4.54 12.96
C CYS A 44 5.76 4.30 11.64
N PRO A 45 4.50 4.71 11.50
CA PRO A 45 3.79 4.55 10.23
C PRO A 45 4.47 5.29 9.07
N ASN A 46 5.05 6.47 9.29
CA ASN A 46 5.78 7.18 8.25
C ASN A 46 7.05 6.43 7.82
N THR A 47 7.81 5.89 8.75
CA THR A 47 9.00 5.11 8.44
C THR A 47 8.64 3.89 7.59
N ILE A 48 7.64 3.12 8.00
CA ILE A 48 7.20 1.92 7.29
C ILE A 48 6.68 2.28 5.89
N LEU A 49 5.78 3.24 5.78
CA LEU A 49 5.18 3.63 4.49
C LEU A 49 6.22 4.19 3.53
N ASN A 50 7.14 5.04 3.98
CA ASN A 50 8.19 5.56 3.13
C ASN A 50 9.14 4.46 2.66
N THR A 51 9.48 3.49 3.50
CA THR A 51 10.31 2.35 3.13
C THR A 51 9.63 1.48 2.08
N ILE A 52 8.35 1.19 2.24
CA ILE A 52 7.56 0.43 1.26
C ILE A 52 7.52 1.16 -0.09
N VAL A 53 7.24 2.46 -0.08
CA VAL A 53 7.19 3.27 -1.31
C VAL A 53 8.57 3.34 -1.97
N ALA A 54 9.63 3.49 -1.19
CA ALA A 54 11.01 3.50 -1.71
C ALA A 54 11.35 2.17 -2.40
N GLU A 55 10.98 1.03 -1.80
CA GLU A 55 11.19 -0.29 -2.40
C GLU A 55 10.46 -0.44 -3.73
N GLU A 56 9.17 -0.11 -3.78
CA GLU A 56 8.37 -0.19 -5.01
C GLU A 56 8.90 0.73 -6.12
N LEU A 57 9.31 1.96 -5.77
CA LEU A 57 9.90 2.88 -6.73
C LEU A 57 11.26 2.40 -7.24
N THR A 58 12.07 1.76 -6.39
CA THR A 58 13.33 1.15 -6.80
C THR A 58 13.08 0.04 -7.82
N GLN A 59 12.14 -0.87 -7.56
CA GLN A 59 11.79 -1.93 -8.49
C GLN A 59 11.28 -1.39 -9.83
N PHE A 60 10.46 -0.33 -9.81
CA PHE A 60 9.97 0.31 -11.03
C PHE A 60 11.10 1.00 -11.80
N ALA A 61 12.03 1.64 -11.09
CA ALA A 61 13.20 2.26 -11.71
C ALA A 61 14.08 1.21 -12.39
N ASP A 62 14.37 0.11 -11.72
CA ASP A 62 15.17 -1.00 -12.27
C ASP A 62 14.54 -1.59 -13.54
N GLU A 63 13.19 -1.75 -13.56
CA GLU A 63 12.48 -2.24 -14.75
C GLU A 63 12.52 -1.25 -15.93
N LEU A 64 12.59 0.05 -15.65
CA LEU A 64 12.54 1.10 -16.67
C LEU A 64 13.91 1.63 -17.11
N GLU A 65 14.97 1.44 -16.31
CA GLU A 65 16.29 2.01 -16.55
C GLU A 65 16.89 1.62 -17.91
N CYS A 66 16.69 0.38 -18.33
CA CYS A 66 17.21 -0.13 -19.59
C CYS A 66 16.30 0.14 -20.81
N VAL A 67 15.16 0.82 -20.61
CA VAL A 67 14.17 1.06 -21.67
C VAL A 67 14.58 2.30 -22.49
N LYS A 68 14.61 2.16 -23.82
CA LYS A 68 14.86 3.29 -24.70
C LYS A 68 13.73 4.31 -24.62
N GLN A 69 14.06 5.59 -24.78
CA GLN A 69 13.10 6.70 -24.68
C GLN A 69 11.90 6.55 -25.63
N GLU A 70 12.12 6.01 -26.83
CA GLU A 70 11.06 5.77 -27.83
C GLU A 70 10.02 4.72 -27.38
N ASP A 71 10.42 3.76 -26.53
CA ASP A 71 9.56 2.69 -26.01
C ASP A 71 9.06 2.95 -24.57
N MET A 72 9.50 4.03 -23.93
CA MET A 72 9.19 4.34 -22.53
C MET A 72 7.69 4.31 -22.23
N THR A 73 6.88 4.91 -23.07
CA THR A 73 5.42 4.93 -22.86
C THR A 73 4.80 3.55 -22.88
N LYS A 74 5.25 2.67 -23.78
CA LYS A 74 4.78 1.29 -23.86
C LYS A 74 5.21 0.49 -22.63
N ALA A 75 6.46 0.63 -22.22
CA ALA A 75 7.00 -0.02 -21.05
C ALA A 75 6.27 0.41 -19.77
N LEU A 76 5.99 1.70 -19.61
CA LEU A 76 5.24 2.23 -18.48
C LEU A 76 3.81 1.68 -18.42
N ILE A 77 3.11 1.62 -19.55
CA ILE A 77 1.77 1.03 -19.61
C ILE A 77 1.81 -0.46 -19.25
N ALA A 78 2.78 -1.20 -19.75
CA ALA A 78 2.95 -2.61 -19.43
C ALA A 78 3.25 -2.84 -17.95
N LEU A 79 4.10 -2.00 -17.35
CA LEU A 79 4.41 -2.02 -15.92
C LEU A 79 3.17 -1.77 -15.07
N ILE A 80 2.37 -0.75 -15.40
CA ILE A 80 1.11 -0.45 -14.71
C ILE A 80 0.14 -1.63 -14.80
N GLN A 81 -0.05 -2.19 -16.00
CA GLN A 81 -0.94 -3.34 -16.20
C GLN A 81 -0.49 -4.57 -15.39
N LYS A 82 0.81 -4.87 -15.40
CA LYS A 82 1.43 -5.95 -14.61
C LYS A 82 1.15 -5.76 -13.12
N THR A 83 1.42 -4.56 -12.62
CA THR A 83 1.24 -4.20 -11.20
C THR A 83 -0.23 -4.33 -10.79
N LEU A 84 -1.16 -3.74 -11.52
CA LEU A 84 -2.59 -3.84 -11.24
C LEU A 84 -3.09 -5.30 -11.27
N LYS A 85 -2.61 -6.11 -12.20
CA LYS A 85 -2.96 -7.52 -12.30
C LYS A 85 -2.46 -8.31 -11.09
N ASN A 86 -1.22 -8.10 -10.68
CA ASN A 86 -0.59 -8.83 -9.58
C ASN A 86 -1.19 -8.45 -8.22
N HIS A 87 -1.57 -7.18 -8.05
CA HIS A 87 -2.09 -6.64 -6.80
C HIS A 87 -3.62 -6.47 -6.77
N LYS A 88 -4.33 -7.06 -7.73
CA LYS A 88 -5.81 -6.98 -7.80
C LYS A 88 -6.50 -7.39 -6.49
N ARG A 89 -5.89 -8.30 -5.73
CA ARG A 89 -6.44 -8.78 -4.44
C ARG A 89 -6.57 -7.71 -3.37
N ILE A 90 -5.83 -6.60 -3.45
CA ILE A 90 -5.90 -5.49 -2.49
C ILE A 90 -6.93 -4.42 -2.88
N ILE A 91 -7.42 -4.44 -4.12
CA ILE A 91 -8.37 -3.45 -4.61
C ILE A 91 -9.76 -3.79 -4.05
N PHE A 92 -10.29 -2.86 -3.26
CA PHE A 92 -11.60 -2.96 -2.66
C PHE A 92 -12.34 -1.65 -2.81
N SER A 93 -13.59 -1.72 -3.28
CA SER A 93 -14.50 -0.58 -3.37
C SER A 93 -15.69 -0.84 -2.46
N GLY A 94 -15.75 -0.19 -1.31
CA GLY A 94 -16.80 -0.39 -0.32
C GLY A 94 -16.45 0.21 1.03
N ASN A 95 -17.22 -0.17 2.06
CA ASN A 95 -17.00 0.29 3.41
C ASN A 95 -15.87 -0.50 4.09
N GLY A 96 -14.68 0.07 4.17
CA GLY A 96 -13.49 -0.52 4.83
C GLY A 96 -13.62 -0.74 6.33
N TYR A 97 -14.65 -0.17 6.98
CA TYR A 97 -14.92 -0.35 8.41
C TYR A 97 -15.93 -1.47 8.69
N SER A 98 -16.53 -2.06 7.66
CA SER A 98 -17.53 -3.10 7.83
C SER A 98 -16.92 -4.45 8.21
N ASP A 99 -17.66 -5.26 8.94
CA ASP A 99 -17.26 -6.63 9.25
C ASP A 99 -17.20 -7.53 7.99
N GLU A 100 -17.92 -7.15 6.95
CA GLU A 100 -17.83 -7.80 5.65
C GLU A 100 -16.44 -7.61 5.02
N TRP A 101 -15.88 -6.40 5.13
CA TRP A 101 -14.51 -6.15 4.67
C TRP A 101 -13.49 -6.98 5.45
N LYS A 102 -13.62 -7.08 6.77
CA LYS A 102 -12.72 -7.87 7.61
C LYS A 102 -12.68 -9.33 7.17
N LYS A 103 -13.85 -9.92 6.93
CA LYS A 103 -13.96 -11.30 6.42
C LYS A 103 -13.37 -11.43 5.01
N GLU A 104 -13.62 -10.46 4.15
CA GLU A 104 -13.09 -10.45 2.78
C GLU A 104 -11.57 -10.27 2.77
N ALA A 105 -11.01 -9.43 3.62
CA ALA A 105 -9.57 -9.24 3.78
C ALA A 105 -8.88 -10.55 4.19
N GLN A 106 -9.42 -11.24 5.19
CA GLN A 106 -8.90 -12.56 5.61
C GLN A 106 -8.96 -13.59 4.48
N LYS A 107 -10.09 -13.64 3.75
CA LYS A 107 -10.24 -14.52 2.58
C LYS A 107 -9.22 -14.25 1.47
N ARG A 108 -8.83 -12.99 1.31
CA ARG A 108 -7.81 -12.56 0.34
C ARG A 108 -6.38 -12.74 0.85
N GLY A 109 -6.19 -13.22 2.07
CA GLY A 109 -4.89 -13.39 2.70
C GLY A 109 -4.21 -12.04 3.02
N LEU A 110 -5.00 -11.01 3.32
CA LEU A 110 -4.51 -9.74 3.81
C LEU A 110 -4.39 -9.78 5.32
N LEU A 111 -3.32 -9.21 5.87
CA LEU A 111 -3.16 -9.07 7.31
C LEU A 111 -4.19 -8.06 7.83
N GLU A 112 -4.93 -8.46 8.84
CA GLU A 112 -5.83 -7.59 9.59
C GLU A 112 -5.63 -7.86 11.06
N LEU A 113 -4.70 -7.13 11.65
CA LEU A 113 -4.31 -7.28 13.04
C LEU A 113 -5.13 -6.32 13.91
N LYS A 114 -5.62 -6.81 15.03
CA LYS A 114 -6.54 -6.03 15.87
C LYS A 114 -5.83 -5.02 16.77
N THR A 115 -4.61 -5.34 17.17
CA THR A 115 -3.85 -4.52 18.11
C THR A 115 -2.42 -4.30 17.64
N THR A 116 -1.78 -3.27 18.17
CA THR A 116 -0.35 -3.03 17.94
C THR A 116 0.50 -4.19 18.46
N ALA A 117 0.11 -4.81 19.57
CA ALA A 117 0.81 -5.96 20.13
C ALA A 117 0.82 -7.15 19.17
N ASP A 118 -0.28 -7.37 18.42
CA ASP A 118 -0.34 -8.41 17.40
C ASP A 118 0.56 -8.09 16.20
N ALA A 119 0.82 -6.81 15.93
CA ALA A 119 1.62 -6.36 14.79
C ALA A 119 3.13 -6.39 15.06
N LEU A 120 3.56 -6.17 16.31
CA LEU A 120 4.97 -6.08 16.67
C LEU A 120 5.82 -7.30 16.23
N PRO A 121 5.39 -8.56 16.41
CA PRO A 121 6.17 -9.72 15.95
C PRO A 121 6.48 -9.71 14.45
N HIS A 122 5.62 -9.09 13.64
CA HIS A 122 5.83 -9.03 12.19
C HIS A 122 6.99 -8.12 11.76
N TYR A 123 7.50 -7.27 12.64
CA TYR A 123 8.72 -6.51 12.35
C TYR A 123 9.93 -7.41 12.08
N THR A 124 9.96 -8.59 12.71
CA THR A 124 11.05 -9.56 12.56
C THR A 124 10.77 -10.65 11.54
N ASP A 125 9.67 -10.58 10.79
CA ASP A 125 9.45 -11.47 9.65
C ASP A 125 10.60 -11.33 8.64
N PRO A 126 11.16 -12.42 8.10
CA PRO A 126 12.35 -12.37 7.24
C PRO A 126 12.25 -11.38 6.09
N LYS A 127 11.08 -11.28 5.46
CA LYS A 127 10.85 -10.32 4.36
C LYS A 127 10.93 -8.86 4.83
N ASN A 128 10.49 -8.57 6.05
CA ASN A 128 10.48 -7.22 6.60
C ASN A 128 11.88 -6.84 7.08
N LEU A 129 12.63 -7.77 7.69
CA LEU A 129 14.04 -7.58 8.01
C LEU A 129 14.85 -7.24 6.77
N GLN A 130 14.73 -8.04 5.70
CA GLN A 130 15.44 -7.79 4.44
C GLN A 130 15.08 -6.41 3.86
N LEU A 131 13.82 -6.00 3.93
CA LEU A 131 13.37 -4.71 3.44
C LEU A 131 14.03 -3.56 4.20
N PHE A 132 14.02 -3.60 5.52
CA PHE A 132 14.59 -2.54 6.36
C PHE A 132 16.11 -2.48 6.24
N GLU A 133 16.79 -3.61 6.19
CA GLU A 133 18.25 -3.68 6.02
C GLU A 133 18.67 -3.18 4.63
N LYS A 134 17.95 -3.59 3.57
CA LYS A 134 18.20 -3.13 2.19
C LYS A 134 18.18 -1.61 2.07
N HIS A 135 17.27 -0.94 2.76
CA HIS A 135 17.14 0.51 2.73
C HIS A 135 17.90 1.23 3.86
N ASN A 136 18.72 0.52 4.62
CA ASN A 136 19.48 1.07 5.76
C ASN A 136 18.60 1.83 6.77
N VAL A 137 17.38 1.35 6.99
CA VAL A 137 16.41 1.97 7.92
C VAL A 137 16.59 1.40 9.33
N TYR A 138 16.60 0.07 9.43
CA TYR A 138 16.85 -0.65 10.68
C TYR A 138 17.69 -1.90 10.41
N SER A 139 18.57 -2.23 11.33
CA SER A 139 19.22 -3.54 11.42
C SER A 139 18.32 -4.54 12.15
N ALA A 140 18.61 -5.83 12.01
CA ALA A 140 17.90 -6.88 12.74
C ALA A 140 17.96 -6.68 14.27
N SER A 141 19.08 -6.22 14.80
CA SER A 141 19.25 -5.97 16.23
C SER A 141 18.40 -4.79 16.73
N GLU A 142 18.27 -3.73 15.93
CA GLU A 142 17.41 -2.59 16.27
C GLU A 142 15.94 -2.98 16.24
N LEU A 143 15.50 -3.77 15.26
CA LEU A 143 14.12 -4.26 15.18
C LEU A 143 13.77 -5.18 16.35
N LEU A 144 14.69 -6.06 16.74
CA LEU A 144 14.51 -6.89 17.94
C LEU A 144 14.40 -6.04 19.20
N SER A 145 15.19 -4.97 19.31
CA SER A 145 15.12 -4.04 20.45
C SER A 145 13.78 -3.31 20.51
N LEU A 146 13.20 -2.93 19.37
CA LEU A 146 11.89 -2.27 19.32
C LEU A 146 10.74 -3.15 19.82
N ILE A 147 10.86 -4.47 19.69
CA ILE A 147 9.82 -5.41 20.12
C ILE A 147 9.85 -5.62 21.64
N HIS A 148 11.00 -5.40 22.26
CA HIS A 148 11.21 -5.66 23.70
C HIS A 148 10.94 -4.43 24.60
N ILE A 149 10.45 -3.32 24.04
CA ILE A 149 9.99 -2.16 24.80
C ILE A 149 8.50 -2.33 25.13
#